data_bd7f4a883430b5db7a729c0c275b8214
#
_entry.id   bd7f4a883430b5db7a729c0c275b8214
#
_cell.length_a   1.000
_cell.length_b   1.000
_cell.length_c   1.000
_cell.angle_alpha   90.00
_cell.angle_beta   90.00
_cell.angle_gamma   90.00
#
_symmetry.space_group_name_H-M   'P 1'
#
loop_
_entity.id
_entity.type
_entity.pdbx_description
1 polymer ?
#
loop_
_entity_poly.entity_id
_entity_poly.type
_entity_poly.pdbx_seq_one_letter_code
_entity_poly.pdbx_strand_id
1 'polypeptide(L)'
;MKMNQLQLEVSNQYEQLACPVKATRERVCALEASTAFPIASGELSVVFVTDSVIARIHKDFMGDPSPTDVITFPADATMDFAGEIIISVDHARRQAREYSESLNRELSLYLVHGWLHLSGYDDRTVDDRAKMRSAEQKALKILDQYSIEYDFHLIVL
;
A
#
# COMPACT_ATOMS: atom_id res chain seq x y z
N MET A 1 -13.37 -26.05 5.37
CA MET A 1 -12.17 -25.21 5.52
C MET A 1 -12.54 -23.74 5.46
N LYS A 2 -12.05 -22.97 6.39
CA LYS A 2 -12.34 -21.55 6.40
C LYS A 2 -11.38 -20.81 5.48
N MET A 3 -11.92 -20.06 4.54
CA MET A 3 -11.15 -19.16 3.71
C MET A 3 -10.82 -17.90 4.49
N ASN A 4 -9.63 -17.38 4.30
CA ASN A 4 -9.34 -16.06 4.81
C ASN A 4 -10.18 -15.03 4.05
N GLN A 5 -10.90 -14.21 4.78
CA GLN A 5 -11.86 -13.30 4.19
C GLN A 5 -11.39 -11.87 4.35
N LEU A 6 -10.58 -11.41 3.41
CA LEU A 6 -10.32 -9.99 3.29
C LEU A 6 -11.44 -9.34 2.52
N GLN A 7 -11.98 -8.28 3.08
CA GLN A 7 -12.92 -7.41 2.40
C GLN A 7 -12.18 -6.15 2.01
N LEU A 8 -11.80 -6.06 0.75
CA LEU A 8 -11.02 -4.92 0.26
C LEU A 8 -11.93 -3.75 -0.08
N GLU A 9 -11.66 -2.60 0.54
CA GLU A 9 -12.29 -1.33 0.21
C GLU A 9 -11.21 -0.39 -0.33
N VAL A 10 -11.42 0.13 -1.54
CA VAL A 10 -10.49 1.09 -2.16
C VAL A 10 -11.19 2.43 -2.28
N SER A 11 -10.57 3.46 -1.71
CA SER A 11 -11.06 4.83 -1.81
C SER A 11 -10.06 5.65 -2.60
N ASN A 12 -10.50 6.22 -3.72
CA ASN A 12 -9.65 7.08 -4.56
C ASN A 12 -10.03 8.54 -4.35
N GLN A 13 -9.18 9.27 -3.64
CA GLN A 13 -9.32 10.70 -3.44
C GLN A 13 -8.34 11.49 -4.33
N TYR A 14 -7.69 10.80 -5.25
CA TYR A 14 -6.73 11.42 -6.19
C TYR A 14 -7.35 11.45 -7.57
N GLU A 15 -7.85 12.63 -7.95
CA GLU A 15 -8.68 12.79 -9.14
C GLU A 15 -8.03 12.29 -10.43
N GLN A 16 -6.73 12.49 -10.57
CA GLN A 16 -5.99 12.11 -11.78
C GLN A 16 -5.63 10.64 -11.87
N LEU A 17 -5.81 9.88 -10.79
CA LEU A 17 -5.49 8.45 -10.79
C LEU A 17 -6.63 7.66 -11.43
N ALA A 18 -6.30 6.90 -12.47
CA ALA A 18 -7.30 6.14 -13.24
C ALA A 18 -7.56 4.80 -12.59
N CYS A 19 -8.81 4.51 -12.30
CA CYS A 19 -9.33 3.18 -11.95
C CYS A 19 -8.44 2.35 -11.01
N PRO A 20 -8.06 2.87 -9.82
CA PRO A 20 -7.13 2.13 -8.96
C PRO A 20 -7.72 0.88 -8.32
N VAL A 21 -9.05 0.70 -8.37
CA VAL A 21 -9.71 -0.42 -7.70
C VAL A 21 -9.24 -1.75 -8.26
N LYS A 22 -9.21 -1.90 -9.58
CA LYS A 22 -8.78 -3.16 -10.22
C LYS A 22 -7.30 -3.42 -9.99
N ALA A 23 -6.47 -2.40 -10.14
CA ALA A 23 -5.02 -2.52 -9.92
C ALA A 23 -4.71 -2.93 -8.47
N THR A 24 -5.37 -2.31 -7.52
CA THR A 24 -5.20 -2.63 -6.10
C THR A 24 -5.68 -4.05 -5.80
N ARG A 25 -6.86 -4.42 -6.32
CA ARG A 25 -7.44 -5.74 -6.08
C ARG A 25 -6.53 -6.86 -6.57
N GLU A 26 -5.98 -6.73 -7.76
CA GLU A 26 -5.08 -7.76 -8.30
C GLU A 26 -3.84 -7.95 -7.43
N ARG A 27 -3.26 -6.87 -6.95
CA ARG A 27 -2.06 -6.93 -6.11
C ARG A 27 -2.37 -7.50 -4.73
N VAL A 28 -3.49 -7.11 -4.14
CA VAL A 28 -3.94 -7.68 -2.86
C VAL A 28 -4.21 -9.18 -3.01
N CYS A 29 -4.86 -9.59 -4.10
CA CYS A 29 -5.11 -11.02 -4.36
C CYS A 29 -3.79 -11.79 -4.51
N ALA A 30 -2.80 -11.22 -5.19
CA ALA A 30 -1.50 -11.86 -5.34
C ALA A 30 -0.79 -12.04 -3.99
N LEU A 31 -0.80 -11.01 -3.16
CA LEU A 31 -0.17 -11.05 -1.84
C LEU A 31 -0.88 -12.04 -0.92
N GLU A 32 -2.21 -12.04 -0.94
CA GLU A 32 -3.00 -12.96 -0.13
C GLU A 32 -2.81 -14.41 -0.57
N ALA A 33 -2.82 -14.66 -1.87
CA ALA A 33 -2.65 -16.01 -2.42
C ALA A 33 -1.27 -16.59 -2.14
N SER A 34 -0.24 -15.76 -2.04
CA SER A 34 1.12 -16.23 -1.82
C SER A 34 1.35 -16.82 -0.43
N THR A 35 0.59 -16.40 0.56
CA THR A 35 0.70 -16.79 1.98
C THR A 35 2.05 -16.49 2.62
N ALA A 36 2.96 -15.82 1.90
CA ALA A 36 4.30 -15.50 2.42
C ALA A 36 4.27 -14.40 3.49
N PHE A 37 3.32 -13.47 3.38
CA PHE A 37 3.20 -12.33 4.28
C PHE A 37 1.76 -12.20 4.76
N PRO A 38 1.34 -13.05 5.72
CA PRO A 38 -0.06 -13.05 6.16
C PRO A 38 -0.42 -11.79 6.93
N ILE A 39 -1.65 -11.35 6.77
CA ILE A 39 -2.24 -10.27 7.57
C ILE A 39 -3.54 -10.75 8.20
N ALA A 40 -4.09 -9.98 9.13
CA ALA A 40 -5.35 -10.31 9.78
C ALA A 40 -6.49 -10.32 8.76
N SER A 41 -7.54 -11.07 9.06
CA SER A 41 -8.78 -11.05 8.26
C SER A 41 -9.62 -9.81 8.61
N GLY A 42 -10.61 -9.54 7.78
CA GLY A 42 -11.54 -8.42 7.95
C GLY A 42 -11.41 -7.39 6.86
N GLU A 43 -11.84 -6.18 7.13
CA GLU A 43 -11.79 -5.10 6.14
C GLU A 43 -10.39 -4.53 6.01
N LEU A 44 -9.86 -4.54 4.80
CA LEU A 44 -8.63 -3.84 4.44
C LEU A 44 -9.01 -2.60 3.62
N SER A 45 -8.67 -1.44 4.13
CA SER A 45 -8.93 -0.16 3.45
C SER A 45 -7.64 0.33 2.80
N VAL A 46 -7.71 0.68 1.51
CA VAL A 46 -6.59 1.29 0.78
C VAL A 46 -7.08 2.62 0.22
N VAL A 47 -6.40 3.70 0.57
CA VAL A 47 -6.83 5.06 0.25
C VAL A 47 -5.73 5.78 -0.51
N PHE A 48 -6.06 6.32 -1.68
CA PHE A 48 -5.14 7.12 -2.49
C PHE A 48 -5.45 8.60 -2.30
N VAL A 49 -4.46 9.37 -1.88
CA VAL A 49 -4.64 10.76 -1.45
C VAL A 49 -3.58 11.68 -2.03
N THR A 50 -3.77 12.99 -1.85
CA THR A 50 -2.79 14.02 -2.19
C THR A 50 -1.79 14.22 -1.04
N ASP A 51 -0.70 14.95 -1.33
CA ASP A 51 0.26 15.35 -0.30
C ASP A 51 -0.40 16.13 0.83
N SER A 52 -1.32 17.04 0.52
CA SER A 52 -1.94 17.85 1.57
C SER A 52 -2.81 17.01 2.50
N VAL A 53 -3.49 16.00 1.97
CA VAL A 53 -4.32 15.11 2.78
C VAL A 53 -3.44 14.22 3.67
N ILE A 54 -2.39 13.61 3.11
CA ILE A 54 -1.54 12.73 3.91
C ILE A 54 -0.75 13.52 4.96
N ALA A 55 -0.35 14.74 4.66
CA ALA A 55 0.31 15.62 5.62
C ALA A 55 -0.61 15.94 6.81
N ARG A 56 -1.90 16.17 6.55
CA ARG A 56 -2.88 16.41 7.61
C ARG A 56 -3.07 15.17 8.49
N ILE A 57 -3.17 14.01 7.89
CA ILE A 57 -3.30 12.75 8.63
C ILE A 57 -2.05 12.50 9.46
N HIS A 58 -0.88 12.74 8.90
CA HIS A 58 0.40 12.57 9.57
C HIS A 58 0.50 13.51 10.78
N LYS A 59 0.06 14.75 10.63
CA LYS A 59 0.01 15.71 11.72
C LYS A 59 -0.97 15.27 12.83
N ASP A 60 -2.17 14.87 12.45
CA ASP A 60 -3.24 14.55 13.41
C ASP A 60 -2.92 13.30 14.23
N PHE A 61 -2.27 12.30 13.64
CA PHE A 61 -2.03 11.02 14.29
C PHE A 61 -0.59 10.81 14.77
N MET A 62 0.38 11.56 14.22
CA MET A 62 1.81 11.39 14.56
C MET A 62 2.48 12.69 14.97
N GLY A 63 1.75 13.81 14.95
CA GLY A 63 2.28 15.11 15.33
C GLY A 63 3.25 15.73 14.33
N ASP A 64 3.43 15.14 13.16
CA ASP A 64 4.36 15.60 12.14
C ASP A 64 3.56 16.16 10.95
N PRO A 65 3.69 17.45 10.63
CA PRO A 65 2.93 18.07 9.53
C PRO A 65 3.54 17.87 8.15
N SER A 66 4.68 17.16 8.04
CA SER A 66 5.30 16.94 6.74
C SER A 66 4.56 15.88 5.94
N PRO A 67 4.55 15.97 4.59
CA PRO A 67 4.05 14.90 3.75
C PRO A 67 4.91 13.65 3.91
N THR A 68 4.30 12.48 3.71
CA THR A 68 5.00 11.21 3.70
C THR A 68 4.49 10.36 2.52
N ASP A 69 5.06 9.19 2.32
CA ASP A 69 4.68 8.30 1.22
C ASP A 69 3.45 7.44 1.58
N VAL A 70 3.51 6.75 2.71
CA VAL A 70 2.48 5.78 3.14
C VAL A 70 2.27 5.91 4.64
N ILE A 71 1.01 5.85 5.06
CA ILE A 71 0.65 5.70 6.48
C ILE A 71 -0.16 4.42 6.61
N THR A 72 0.19 3.59 7.60
CA THR A 72 -0.50 2.33 7.84
C THR A 72 -1.09 2.34 9.24
N PHE A 73 -2.39 2.06 9.34
CA PHE A 73 -3.08 1.87 10.61
C PHE A 73 -3.28 0.37 10.85
N PRO A 74 -2.96 -0.12 12.06
CA PRO A 74 -2.95 -1.56 12.33
C PRO A 74 -4.36 -2.16 12.38
N ALA A 75 -4.38 -3.49 12.30
CA ALA A 75 -5.62 -4.26 12.45
C ALA A 75 -6.25 -4.06 13.82
N ASP A 76 -7.56 -4.24 13.87
CA ASP A 76 -8.33 -4.26 15.12
C ASP A 76 -9.34 -5.40 15.02
N ALA A 77 -9.05 -6.50 15.72
CA ALA A 77 -9.87 -7.71 15.67
C ALA A 77 -11.28 -7.47 16.21
N THR A 78 -11.45 -6.55 17.16
CA THR A 78 -12.77 -6.25 17.74
C THR A 78 -13.70 -5.56 16.76
N MET A 79 -13.14 -4.91 15.73
CA MET A 79 -13.89 -4.21 14.68
C MET A 79 -13.89 -4.97 13.36
N ASP A 80 -13.40 -6.21 13.33
CA ASP A 80 -13.23 -6.99 12.09
C ASP A 80 -12.47 -6.18 11.03
N PHE A 81 -11.39 -5.53 11.46
CA PHE A 81 -10.60 -4.59 10.66
C PHE A 81 -9.20 -5.12 10.46
N ALA A 82 -8.83 -5.36 9.20
CA ALA A 82 -7.50 -5.90 8.86
C ALA A 82 -6.43 -4.82 8.80
N GLY A 83 -6.82 -3.56 8.66
CA GLY A 83 -5.90 -2.43 8.60
C GLY A 83 -6.26 -1.43 7.54
N GLU A 84 -5.52 -0.31 7.53
CA GLU A 84 -5.70 0.73 6.52
C GLU A 84 -4.35 1.19 6.00
N ILE A 85 -4.23 1.29 4.68
CA ILE A 85 -3.02 1.77 4.00
C ILE A 85 -3.40 3.04 3.24
N ILE A 86 -2.78 4.16 3.62
CA ILE A 86 -3.03 5.47 3.01
C ILE A 86 -1.79 5.84 2.21
N ILE A 87 -1.96 6.11 0.92
CA ILE A 87 -0.88 6.26 -0.05
C ILE A 87 -0.94 7.65 -0.69
N SER A 88 0.19 8.39 -0.64
CA SER A 88 0.32 9.65 -1.37
C SER A 88 0.71 9.38 -2.82
N VAL A 89 -0.19 9.67 -3.74
CA VAL A 89 0.09 9.57 -5.17
C VAL A 89 1.07 10.66 -5.60
N ASP A 90 0.98 11.85 -5.01
CA ASP A 90 1.93 12.94 -5.30
C ASP A 90 3.36 12.53 -4.97
N HIS A 91 3.56 11.90 -3.82
CA HIS A 91 4.89 11.42 -3.40
C HIS A 91 5.41 10.38 -4.38
N ALA A 92 4.55 9.45 -4.79
CA ALA A 92 4.91 8.41 -5.76
C ALA A 92 5.31 9.02 -7.10
N ARG A 93 4.61 10.05 -7.55
CA ARG A 93 4.94 10.73 -8.81
C ARG A 93 6.33 11.38 -8.75
N ARG A 94 6.65 12.03 -7.64
CA ARG A 94 7.98 12.66 -7.46
C ARG A 94 9.08 11.61 -7.42
N GLN A 95 8.90 10.56 -6.64
CA GLN A 95 9.90 9.51 -6.50
C GLN A 95 10.12 8.74 -7.81
N ALA A 96 9.04 8.44 -8.53
CA ALA A 96 9.14 7.80 -9.82
C ALA A 96 9.97 8.63 -10.80
N ARG A 97 9.74 9.94 -10.82
CA ARG A 97 10.49 10.85 -11.68
C ARG A 97 11.96 10.92 -11.28
N GLU A 98 12.22 11.05 -9.96
CA GLU A 98 13.58 11.18 -9.45
C GLU A 98 14.43 9.94 -9.71
N TYR A 99 13.85 8.76 -9.56
CA TYR A 99 14.56 7.49 -9.70
C TYR A 99 14.35 6.83 -11.06
N SER A 100 13.77 7.52 -12.02
CA SER A 100 13.50 7.00 -13.37
C SER A 100 12.72 5.69 -13.34
N GLU A 101 11.76 5.62 -12.45
CA GLU A 101 10.87 4.45 -12.29
C GLU A 101 9.47 4.80 -12.80
N SER A 102 8.63 3.80 -13.01
CA SER A 102 7.24 4.04 -13.37
C SER A 102 6.41 4.38 -12.13
N LEU A 103 5.34 5.16 -12.33
CA LEU A 103 4.36 5.41 -11.29
C LEU A 103 3.75 4.09 -10.79
N ASN A 104 3.50 3.18 -11.71
CA ASN A 104 2.96 1.85 -11.38
C ASN A 104 3.86 1.11 -10.40
N ARG A 105 5.17 1.13 -10.61
CA ARG A 105 6.12 0.46 -9.72
C ARG A 105 6.17 1.12 -8.36
N GLU A 106 6.18 2.45 -8.31
CA GLU A 106 6.20 3.19 -7.05
C GLU A 106 4.93 2.95 -6.22
N LEU A 107 3.76 3.03 -6.85
CA LEU A 107 2.51 2.77 -6.14
C LEU A 107 2.41 1.31 -5.68
N SER A 108 2.90 0.39 -6.49
CA SER A 108 2.97 -1.03 -6.09
C SER A 108 3.88 -1.21 -4.89
N LEU A 109 5.01 -0.53 -4.86
CA LEU A 109 5.94 -0.55 -3.72
C LEU A 109 5.27 -0.01 -2.45
N TYR A 110 4.54 1.10 -2.56
CA TYR A 110 3.87 1.70 -1.41
C TYR A 110 2.78 0.78 -0.85
N LEU A 111 2.02 0.15 -1.72
CA LEU A 111 1.01 -0.84 -1.31
C LEU A 111 1.66 -2.02 -0.59
N VAL A 112 2.74 -2.56 -1.17
CA VAL A 112 3.51 -3.65 -0.58
C VAL A 112 4.08 -3.25 0.78
N HIS A 113 4.65 -2.06 0.89
CA HIS A 113 5.21 -1.56 2.14
C HIS A 113 4.17 -1.49 3.25
N GLY A 114 2.99 -0.96 2.95
CA GLY A 114 1.88 -0.93 3.90
C GLY A 114 1.40 -2.33 4.27
N TRP A 115 1.30 -3.22 3.30
CA TRP A 115 0.95 -4.62 3.55
C TRP A 115 1.94 -5.28 4.51
N LEU A 116 3.24 -5.04 4.31
CA LEU A 116 4.29 -5.62 5.14
C LEU A 116 4.23 -5.10 6.57
N HIS A 117 3.90 -3.82 6.78
CA HIS A 117 3.63 -3.32 8.13
C HIS A 117 2.50 -4.10 8.78
N LEU A 118 1.42 -4.37 8.05
CA LEU A 118 0.30 -5.16 8.56
C LEU A 118 0.69 -6.61 8.83
N SER A 119 1.69 -7.10 8.13
CA SER A 119 2.22 -8.47 8.32
C SER A 119 3.26 -8.55 9.45
N GLY A 120 3.57 -7.42 10.11
CA GLY A 120 4.44 -7.40 11.27
C GLY A 120 5.84 -6.85 11.05
N TYR A 121 6.17 -6.41 9.84
CA TYR A 121 7.46 -5.77 9.57
C TYR A 121 7.47 -4.34 10.07
N ASP A 122 8.64 -3.88 10.51
CA ASP A 122 8.83 -2.52 11.01
C ASP A 122 9.96 -1.84 10.23
N ASP A 123 10.15 -0.53 10.45
CA ASP A 123 11.20 0.23 9.79
C ASP A 123 11.87 1.26 10.72
N ARG A 124 11.81 1.00 12.04
CA ARG A 124 12.32 1.93 13.06
C ARG A 124 13.82 1.87 13.21
N THR A 125 14.40 0.67 13.19
CA THR A 125 15.84 0.48 13.37
C THR A 125 16.51 0.19 12.03
N VAL A 126 17.85 0.23 12.01
CA VAL A 126 18.63 -0.14 10.83
C VAL A 126 18.33 -1.58 10.41
N ASP A 127 18.29 -2.50 11.38
CA ASP A 127 17.98 -3.90 11.12
C ASP A 127 16.56 -4.08 10.60
N ASP A 128 15.59 -3.38 11.20
CA ASP A 128 14.20 -3.43 10.76
C ASP A 128 14.07 -2.94 9.32
N ARG A 129 14.74 -1.84 8.98
CA ARG A 129 14.71 -1.29 7.61
C ARG A 129 15.32 -2.26 6.60
N ALA A 130 16.40 -2.94 6.97
CA ALA A 130 17.02 -3.94 6.09
C ALA A 130 16.08 -5.12 5.85
N LYS A 131 15.41 -5.60 6.89
CA LYS A 131 14.42 -6.67 6.78
C LYS A 131 13.22 -6.23 5.94
N MET A 132 12.75 -5.01 6.14
CA MET A 132 11.66 -4.43 5.36
C MET A 132 12.02 -4.39 3.87
N ARG A 133 13.20 -3.87 3.53
CA ARG A 133 13.63 -3.80 2.13
C ARG A 133 13.74 -5.18 1.48
N SER A 134 14.27 -6.16 2.22
CA SER A 134 14.33 -7.54 1.73
C SER A 134 12.94 -8.11 1.49
N ALA A 135 12.02 -7.88 2.41
CA ALA A 135 10.63 -8.33 2.28
C ALA A 135 9.92 -7.62 1.12
N GLU A 136 10.16 -6.32 0.92
CA GLU A 136 9.62 -5.57 -0.21
C GLU A 136 10.05 -6.19 -1.54
N GLN A 137 11.32 -6.55 -1.68
CA GLN A 137 11.81 -7.19 -2.91
C GLN A 137 11.13 -8.54 -3.16
N LYS A 138 10.95 -9.33 -2.12
CA LYS A 138 10.25 -10.61 -2.23
C LYS A 138 8.79 -10.42 -2.61
N ALA A 139 8.12 -9.46 -1.99
CA ALA A 139 6.71 -9.17 -2.27
C ALA A 139 6.52 -8.64 -3.70
N LEU A 140 7.40 -7.75 -4.15
CA LEU A 140 7.34 -7.26 -5.53
C LEU A 140 7.56 -8.39 -6.53
N LYS A 141 8.43 -9.35 -6.22
CA LYS A 141 8.61 -10.54 -7.04
C LYS A 141 7.35 -11.39 -7.13
N ILE A 142 6.63 -11.51 -6.02
CA ILE A 142 5.32 -12.18 -6.02
C ILE A 142 4.38 -11.50 -7.00
N LEU A 143 4.32 -10.17 -6.99
CA LEU A 143 3.50 -9.42 -7.92
C LEU A 143 3.94 -9.66 -9.37
N ASP A 144 5.24 -9.67 -9.62
CA ASP A 144 5.78 -9.88 -10.97
C ASP A 144 5.46 -11.27 -11.53
N GLN A 145 5.29 -12.26 -10.64
CA GLN A 145 4.97 -13.64 -11.01
C GLN A 145 3.47 -13.90 -11.13
N TYR A 146 2.66 -12.98 -10.70
CA TYR A 146 1.21 -13.07 -10.76
C TYR A 146 0.71 -12.45 -12.07
N SER A 147 -0.38 -12.97 -12.63
CA SER A 147 -0.93 -12.46 -13.89
C SER A 147 -1.69 -11.15 -13.65
N ILE A 148 -0.96 -10.06 -13.53
CA ILE A 148 -1.53 -8.74 -13.30
C ILE A 148 -1.86 -8.10 -14.65
N GLU A 149 -3.11 -7.65 -14.82
CA GLU A 149 -3.61 -7.05 -16.05
C GLU A 149 -3.73 -5.52 -15.96
N TYR A 150 -3.88 -4.97 -14.76
CA TYR A 150 -4.16 -3.55 -14.57
C TYR A 150 -3.02 -2.86 -13.84
N ASP A 151 -2.48 -1.82 -14.48
CA ASP A 151 -1.44 -0.99 -13.89
C ASP A 151 -2.05 0.27 -13.27
N PHE A 152 -1.36 0.80 -12.26
CA PHE A 152 -1.65 2.16 -11.79
C PHE A 152 -1.18 3.16 -12.84
N HIS A 153 -2.05 4.05 -13.25
CA HIS A 153 -1.69 5.10 -14.22
C HIS A 153 -2.55 6.34 -14.02
N LEU A 154 -2.09 7.44 -14.59
CA LEU A 154 -2.83 8.70 -14.55
C LEU A 154 -3.77 8.79 -15.75
N ILE A 155 -4.88 9.48 -15.53
CA ILE A 155 -5.80 9.80 -16.62
C ILE A 155 -5.07 10.71 -17.60
N VAL A 156 -5.12 10.36 -18.88
CA VAL A 156 -4.57 11.16 -19.97
C VAL A 156 -5.72 11.97 -20.57
N LEU A 157 -5.60 13.29 -20.52
CA LEU A 157 -6.60 14.20 -21.07
C LEU A 157 -6.17 14.74 -22.42
#